data_eba1aca7a0a92eeb8d2e00eef07a8d3c
#
_entry.id   eba1aca7a0a92eeb8d2e00eef07a8d3c
#
_cell.length_a   1.000
_cell.length_b   1.000
_cell.length_c   1.000
_cell.angle_alpha   90.00
_cell.angle_beta   90.00
_cell.angle_gamma   90.00
#
_symmetry.space_group_name_H-M   'P 1'
#
loop_
_entity.id
_entity.type
_entity.pdbx_description
1 polymer ?
#
loop_
_entity_poly.entity_id
_entity_poly.type
_entity_poly.pdbx_seq_one_letter_code
_entity_poly.pdbx_strand_id
1 'polypeptide(L)'
;MKFSLFIIISLQVLFHSAQADDRCFITKENDKITSTGECTKRHPPQSTFKLAISLMGFNEGILIDETHPVIPFVKGYADNIESWKQPQDPTSWIKNSCVWYSQYITKKLGMKKFQSYVKKFNYGNQDVSGVKRKPDGLTSSWITSSLKISPEEQIQFLEKFLNSKLPIDEKSVRSTRNIFYLEELPDNWKLYGKTGTGDLTYKDGSQDKTHERGWFIGWIEKGNNRVIFAQYVEEKNIKTKENSFGYVASKHAKELAKEKLLKIIASKK
;
A
#
# COMPACT_ATOMS: atom_id res chain seq x y z
N MET A 1 -54.56 38.12 34.48
CA MET A 1 -53.20 37.54 34.64
C MET A 1 -52.96 36.55 33.47
N LYS A 2 -52.13 36.94 32.49
CA LYS A 2 -51.76 36.05 31.36
C LYS A 2 -50.39 35.43 31.68
N PHE A 3 -50.35 34.10 31.86
CA PHE A 3 -49.11 33.37 32.00
C PHE A 3 -48.59 33.04 30.63
N SER A 4 -47.43 33.61 30.24
CA SER A 4 -46.68 33.21 29.03
C SER A 4 -45.78 32.05 29.37
N LEU A 5 -46.01 30.91 28.72
CA LEU A 5 -45.19 29.70 28.83
C LEU A 5 -44.01 29.84 27.87
N PHE A 6 -42.82 30.02 28.40
CA PHE A 6 -41.57 29.95 27.62
C PHE A 6 -41.18 28.49 27.43
N ILE A 7 -41.25 27.99 26.20
CA ILE A 7 -40.72 26.70 25.81
C ILE A 7 -39.23 26.88 25.51
N ILE A 8 -38.35 26.33 26.36
CA ILE A 8 -36.94 26.26 26.13
C ILE A 8 -36.70 25.03 25.26
N ILE A 9 -36.38 25.20 23.97
CA ILE A 9 -35.95 24.15 23.07
C ILE A 9 -34.44 23.94 23.33
N SER A 10 -34.09 22.90 24.06
CA SER A 10 -32.71 22.47 24.20
C SER A 10 -32.24 21.80 22.92
N LEU A 11 -31.36 22.47 22.18
CA LEU A 11 -30.67 21.92 21.02
C LEU A 11 -29.62 20.91 21.52
N GLN A 12 -29.98 19.64 21.50
CA GLN A 12 -29.01 18.58 21.76
C GLN A 12 -28.08 18.45 20.54
N VAL A 13 -26.89 19.01 20.65
CA VAL A 13 -25.80 18.74 19.70
C VAL A 13 -25.36 17.32 19.91
N LEU A 14 -25.76 16.40 19.04
CA LEU A 14 -25.25 15.04 18.96
C LEU A 14 -23.78 15.13 18.53
N PHE A 15 -22.89 15.11 19.52
CA PHE A 15 -21.49 14.81 19.26
C PHE A 15 -21.42 13.37 18.77
N HIS A 16 -21.34 13.17 17.45
CA HIS A 16 -20.88 11.92 16.91
C HIS A 16 -19.41 11.78 17.38
N SER A 17 -19.20 10.97 18.39
CA SER A 17 -17.84 10.51 18.71
C SER A 17 -17.34 9.79 17.47
N ALA A 18 -16.43 10.42 16.75
CA ALA A 18 -15.69 9.75 15.69
C ALA A 18 -15.06 8.51 16.33
N GLN A 19 -15.61 7.34 16.01
CA GLN A 19 -15.04 6.07 16.40
C GLN A 19 -13.61 6.10 15.85
N ALA A 20 -12.62 5.95 16.73
CA ALA A 20 -11.21 5.99 16.33
C ALA A 20 -10.99 4.86 15.31
N ASP A 21 -11.03 5.22 14.04
CA ASP A 21 -10.67 4.33 12.97
C ASP A 21 -9.19 3.98 13.12
N ASP A 22 -8.79 2.75 12.81
CA ASP A 22 -7.40 2.28 12.74
C ASP A 22 -6.61 3.03 11.65
N ARG A 23 -6.73 4.36 11.62
CA ARG A 23 -6.08 5.23 10.66
C ARG A 23 -4.71 5.62 11.17
N CYS A 24 -3.71 5.48 10.32
CA CYS A 24 -2.38 5.97 10.62
C CYS A 24 -1.87 6.83 9.47
N PHE A 25 -1.28 7.96 9.81
CA PHE A 25 -0.37 8.69 8.91
C PHE A 25 0.95 8.87 9.63
N ILE A 26 2.03 8.39 9.02
CA ILE A 26 3.38 8.51 9.53
C ILE A 26 4.31 9.01 8.44
N THR A 27 5.21 9.92 8.81
CA THR A 27 6.25 10.45 7.93
C THR A 27 7.61 10.35 8.60
N LYS A 28 8.65 10.21 7.78
CA LYS A 28 10.04 10.36 8.19
C LYS A 28 10.74 11.34 7.26
N GLU A 29 11.33 12.38 7.84
CA GLU A 29 12.20 13.34 7.18
C GLU A 29 13.51 13.42 7.95
N ASN A 30 14.61 13.04 7.32
CA ASN A 30 15.89 12.80 8.01
C ASN A 30 15.69 11.88 9.21
N ASP A 31 16.04 12.30 10.42
CA ASP A 31 15.85 11.53 11.65
C ASP A 31 14.52 11.82 12.37
N LYS A 32 13.73 12.77 11.86
CA LYS A 32 12.46 13.16 12.47
C LYS A 32 11.32 12.27 11.96
N ILE A 33 10.66 11.58 12.88
CA ILE A 33 9.43 10.84 12.65
C ILE A 33 8.26 11.64 13.22
N THR A 34 7.18 11.76 12.45
CA THR A 34 5.91 12.35 12.89
C THR A 34 4.79 11.39 12.54
N SER A 35 3.93 11.08 13.51
CA SER A 35 2.83 10.13 13.33
C SER A 35 1.54 10.61 13.98
N THR A 36 0.41 10.17 13.43
CA THR A 36 -0.93 10.33 13.98
C THR A 36 -1.69 9.02 13.83
N GLY A 37 -2.46 8.62 14.84
CA GLY A 37 -3.21 7.38 14.86
C GLY A 37 -2.39 6.15 15.23
N GLU A 38 -2.93 4.96 14.99
CA GLU A 38 -2.30 3.68 15.34
C GLU A 38 -1.35 3.20 14.23
N CYS A 39 -0.06 3.45 14.40
CA CYS A 39 0.96 3.18 13.38
C CYS A 39 1.78 1.90 13.62
N THR A 40 1.59 1.22 14.74
CA THR A 40 2.36 0.02 15.12
C THR A 40 1.64 -1.28 14.80
N LYS A 41 0.32 -1.23 14.59
CA LYS A 41 -0.49 -2.41 14.26
C LYS A 41 -0.20 -2.93 12.86
N ARG A 42 0.04 -4.23 12.75
CA ARG A 42 0.35 -4.89 11.48
C ARG A 42 -0.90 -5.29 10.73
N HIS A 43 -0.90 -5.00 9.43
CA HIS A 43 -1.96 -5.36 8.47
C HIS A 43 -1.35 -6.02 7.23
N PRO A 44 -2.12 -6.80 6.43
CA PRO A 44 -1.62 -7.29 5.15
C PRO A 44 -1.18 -6.12 4.27
N PRO A 45 0.03 -6.19 3.64
CA PRO A 45 0.54 -5.09 2.83
C PRO A 45 -0.19 -4.91 1.50
N GLN A 46 -0.87 -5.95 1.03
CA GLN A 46 -1.59 -5.94 -0.23
C GLN A 46 -0.68 -5.49 -1.40
N SER A 47 -1.16 -4.61 -2.28
CA SER A 47 -0.38 -4.17 -3.43
C SER A 47 0.81 -3.26 -3.10
N THR A 48 0.97 -2.80 -1.85
CA THR A 48 2.19 -2.09 -1.46
C THR A 48 3.41 -3.02 -1.45
N PHE A 49 3.20 -4.32 -1.26
CA PHE A 49 4.25 -5.34 -1.33
C PHE A 49 4.89 -5.47 -2.72
N LYS A 50 4.26 -4.93 -3.77
CA LYS A 50 4.84 -4.88 -5.12
C LYS A 50 6.20 -4.17 -5.15
N LEU A 51 6.47 -3.25 -4.21
CA LEU A 51 7.78 -2.63 -4.09
C LEU A 51 8.86 -3.66 -3.71
N ALA A 52 8.59 -4.53 -2.75
CA ALA A 52 9.51 -5.62 -2.41
C ALA A 52 9.64 -6.64 -3.56
N ILE A 53 8.52 -6.99 -4.22
CA ILE A 53 8.52 -7.92 -5.37
C ILE A 53 9.33 -7.34 -6.54
N SER A 54 9.24 -6.02 -6.81
CA SER A 54 10.02 -5.40 -7.90
C SER A 54 11.53 -5.45 -7.62
N LEU A 55 11.94 -5.16 -6.39
CA LEU A 55 13.34 -5.31 -5.96
C LEU A 55 13.85 -6.74 -6.17
N MET A 56 13.06 -7.74 -5.75
CA MET A 56 13.38 -9.16 -5.95
C MET A 56 13.45 -9.49 -7.44
N GLY A 57 12.46 -9.03 -8.21
CA GLY A 57 12.34 -9.34 -9.64
C GLY A 57 13.49 -8.77 -10.48
N PHE A 58 13.88 -7.52 -10.23
CA PHE A 58 15.04 -6.91 -10.90
C PHE A 58 16.35 -7.55 -10.47
N ASN A 59 16.55 -7.77 -9.18
CA ASN A 59 17.79 -8.33 -8.64
C ASN A 59 18.07 -9.79 -9.08
N GLU A 60 17.01 -10.53 -9.41
CA GLU A 60 17.12 -11.91 -9.94
C GLU A 60 17.01 -11.96 -11.47
N GLY A 61 17.00 -10.82 -12.17
CA GLY A 61 16.91 -10.76 -13.62
C GLY A 61 15.59 -11.29 -14.21
N ILE A 62 14.55 -11.44 -13.40
CA ILE A 62 13.19 -11.78 -13.84
C ILE A 62 12.55 -10.57 -14.52
N LEU A 63 12.80 -9.37 -13.99
CA LEU A 63 12.54 -8.08 -14.62
C LEU A 63 13.87 -7.58 -15.19
N ILE A 64 13.87 -7.13 -16.46
CA ILE A 64 15.09 -6.72 -17.18
C ILE A 64 15.29 -5.21 -17.09
N ASP A 65 14.21 -4.47 -17.37
CA ASP A 65 14.10 -3.03 -17.27
C ASP A 65 12.66 -2.62 -17.00
N GLU A 66 12.35 -1.32 -17.07
CA GLU A 66 11.03 -0.76 -16.77
C GLU A 66 9.91 -1.21 -17.71
N THR A 67 10.27 -1.78 -18.87
CA THR A 67 9.35 -2.18 -19.95
C THR A 67 9.46 -3.66 -20.31
N HIS A 68 10.40 -4.40 -19.75
CA HIS A 68 10.61 -5.82 -20.04
C HIS A 68 10.73 -6.67 -18.75
N PRO A 69 10.18 -7.92 -18.79
CA PRO A 69 9.49 -8.56 -19.93
C PRO A 69 8.03 -8.09 -20.07
N VAL A 70 7.53 -8.06 -21.31
CA VAL A 70 6.11 -7.96 -21.60
C VAL A 70 5.51 -9.37 -21.51
N ILE A 71 4.61 -9.60 -20.57
CA ILE A 71 3.96 -10.90 -20.40
C ILE A 71 2.49 -10.80 -20.86
N PRO A 72 2.04 -11.66 -21.77
CA PRO A 72 0.65 -11.67 -22.21
C PRO A 72 -0.27 -12.18 -21.09
N PHE A 73 -1.51 -11.68 -21.08
CA PHE A 73 -2.56 -12.26 -20.27
C PHE A 73 -2.90 -13.67 -20.76
N VAL A 74 -3.08 -14.59 -19.83
CA VAL A 74 -3.49 -15.96 -20.12
C VAL A 74 -4.74 -16.29 -19.35
N LYS A 75 -5.71 -16.95 -19.99
CA LYS A 75 -6.94 -17.44 -19.34
C LYS A 75 -6.60 -18.26 -18.09
N GLY A 76 -7.22 -17.92 -16.96
CA GLY A 76 -6.93 -18.52 -15.64
C GLY A 76 -6.04 -17.65 -14.76
N TYR A 77 -5.49 -16.55 -15.25
CA TYR A 77 -4.95 -15.50 -14.40
C TYR A 77 -6.07 -14.71 -13.73
N ALA A 78 -5.74 -13.98 -12.64
CA ALA A 78 -6.68 -13.05 -12.02
C ALA A 78 -7.12 -11.99 -13.04
N ASP A 79 -8.42 -11.86 -13.31
CA ASP A 79 -9.03 -11.06 -14.37
C ASP A 79 -10.11 -10.10 -13.86
N ASN A 80 -10.12 -9.84 -12.57
CA ASN A 80 -11.13 -9.03 -11.89
C ASN A 80 -11.21 -7.58 -12.37
N ILE A 81 -10.17 -7.10 -13.08
CA ILE A 81 -10.05 -5.71 -13.56
C ILE A 81 -9.72 -5.77 -15.05
N GLU A 82 -10.40 -4.95 -15.86
CA GLU A 82 -10.23 -4.98 -17.30
C GLU A 82 -8.78 -4.70 -17.74
N SER A 83 -8.09 -3.76 -17.10
CA SER A 83 -6.68 -3.49 -17.40
C SER A 83 -5.73 -4.67 -17.11
N TRP A 84 -6.17 -5.70 -16.36
CA TRP A 84 -5.37 -6.90 -16.13
C TRP A 84 -5.47 -7.91 -17.27
N LYS A 85 -6.49 -7.83 -18.11
CA LYS A 85 -6.69 -8.70 -19.28
C LYS A 85 -5.82 -8.30 -20.48
N GLN A 86 -4.95 -7.32 -20.29
CA GLN A 86 -3.98 -6.84 -21.28
C GLN A 86 -2.57 -7.37 -20.96
N PRO A 87 -1.66 -7.43 -21.95
CA PRO A 87 -0.26 -7.67 -21.66
C PRO A 87 0.27 -6.66 -20.63
N GLN A 88 1.13 -7.12 -19.74
CA GLN A 88 1.75 -6.28 -18.70
C GLN A 88 3.26 -6.32 -18.86
N ASP A 89 3.87 -5.18 -18.66
CA ASP A 89 5.29 -4.96 -18.40
C ASP A 89 5.50 -4.46 -16.96
N PRO A 90 6.73 -4.24 -16.48
CA PRO A 90 6.96 -3.76 -15.13
C PRO A 90 6.26 -2.43 -14.80
N THR A 91 6.22 -1.47 -15.74
CA THR A 91 5.56 -0.17 -15.55
C THR A 91 4.04 -0.31 -15.48
N SER A 92 3.43 -0.99 -16.45
CA SER A 92 1.98 -1.23 -16.49
C SER A 92 1.52 -2.11 -15.34
N TRP A 93 2.31 -3.10 -14.92
CA TRP A 93 2.07 -3.90 -13.73
C TRP A 93 1.89 -3.05 -12.46
N ILE A 94 2.80 -2.11 -12.21
CA ILE A 94 2.72 -1.21 -11.04
C ILE A 94 1.54 -0.24 -11.19
N LYS A 95 1.38 0.39 -12.37
CA LYS A 95 0.30 1.32 -12.69
C LYS A 95 -1.08 0.68 -12.51
N ASN A 96 -1.29 -0.50 -13.09
CA ASN A 96 -2.56 -1.24 -13.05
C ASN A 96 -2.73 -2.04 -11.75
N SER A 97 -1.71 -2.10 -10.89
CA SER A 97 -1.70 -2.92 -9.68
C SER A 97 -1.98 -4.40 -9.95
N CYS A 98 -1.56 -4.92 -11.11
CA CYS A 98 -1.88 -6.24 -11.60
C CYS A 98 -1.40 -7.35 -10.65
N VAL A 99 -2.31 -8.23 -10.23
CA VAL A 99 -1.99 -9.29 -9.25
C VAL A 99 -1.25 -10.44 -9.92
N TRP A 100 -1.71 -10.91 -11.08
CA TRP A 100 -1.12 -12.07 -11.72
C TRP A 100 0.34 -11.87 -12.16
N TYR A 101 0.73 -10.63 -12.51
CA TYR A 101 2.12 -10.33 -12.82
C TYR A 101 3.02 -10.43 -11.57
N SER A 102 2.52 -10.00 -10.39
CA SER A 102 3.20 -10.27 -9.12
C SER A 102 3.39 -11.76 -8.88
N GLN A 103 2.33 -12.54 -9.12
CA GLN A 103 2.36 -14.01 -8.97
C GLN A 103 3.29 -14.68 -9.98
N TYR A 104 3.40 -14.14 -11.20
CA TYR A 104 4.39 -14.58 -12.18
C TYR A 104 5.81 -14.41 -11.65
N ILE A 105 6.15 -13.24 -11.12
CA ILE A 105 7.48 -12.96 -10.57
C ILE A 105 7.77 -13.89 -9.39
N THR A 106 6.88 -13.99 -8.42
CA THR A 106 7.10 -14.81 -7.22
C THR A 106 7.19 -16.30 -7.53
N LYS A 107 6.41 -16.82 -8.48
CA LYS A 107 6.52 -18.19 -8.98
C LYS A 107 7.88 -18.45 -9.65
N LYS A 108 8.38 -17.52 -10.48
CA LYS A 108 9.71 -17.61 -11.09
C LYS A 108 10.83 -17.59 -10.04
N LEU A 109 10.66 -16.80 -8.99
CA LEU A 109 11.58 -16.70 -7.87
C LEU A 109 11.67 -18.00 -7.05
N GLY A 110 10.53 -18.65 -6.84
CA GLY A 110 10.38 -19.85 -6.01
C GLY A 110 10.40 -19.53 -4.51
N MET A 111 9.81 -20.42 -3.70
CA MET A 111 9.58 -20.21 -2.26
C MET A 111 10.89 -19.92 -1.50
N LYS A 112 11.96 -20.67 -1.77
CA LYS A 112 13.24 -20.53 -1.05
C LYS A 112 13.82 -19.12 -1.18
N LYS A 113 13.90 -18.58 -2.40
CA LYS A 113 14.41 -17.22 -2.65
C LYS A 113 13.43 -16.17 -2.11
N PHE A 114 12.13 -16.33 -2.36
CA PHE A 114 11.09 -15.43 -1.88
C PHE A 114 11.17 -15.24 -0.36
N GLN A 115 11.18 -16.33 0.41
CA GLN A 115 11.32 -16.29 1.86
C GLN A 115 12.65 -15.69 2.31
N SER A 116 13.75 -16.01 1.61
CA SER A 116 15.06 -15.42 1.90
C SER A 116 15.06 -13.90 1.76
N TYR A 117 14.47 -13.37 0.70
CA TYR A 117 14.37 -11.92 0.50
C TYR A 117 13.50 -11.24 1.56
N VAL A 118 12.32 -11.80 1.87
CA VAL A 118 11.43 -11.24 2.90
C VAL A 118 12.15 -11.15 4.25
N LYS A 119 12.96 -12.18 4.59
CA LYS A 119 13.81 -12.16 5.79
C LYS A 119 14.93 -11.13 5.70
N LYS A 120 15.69 -11.08 4.59
CA LYS A 120 16.76 -10.11 4.38
C LYS A 120 16.28 -8.66 4.42
N PHE A 121 15.08 -8.41 3.94
CA PHE A 121 14.45 -7.09 4.01
C PHE A 121 13.93 -6.76 5.41
N ASN A 122 13.85 -7.73 6.30
CA ASN A 122 13.17 -7.63 7.60
C ASN A 122 11.75 -7.07 7.43
N TYR A 123 10.99 -7.64 6.47
CA TYR A 123 9.71 -7.11 6.05
C TYR A 123 8.58 -7.60 6.97
N GLY A 124 8.09 -6.72 7.84
CA GLY A 124 6.99 -7.00 8.75
C GLY A 124 7.19 -8.26 9.60
N ASN A 125 6.18 -9.13 9.65
CA ASN A 125 6.24 -10.40 10.41
C ASN A 125 6.99 -11.52 9.67
N GLN A 126 7.44 -11.30 8.45
CA GLN A 126 8.22 -12.24 7.63
C GLN A 126 7.51 -13.57 7.31
N ASP A 127 6.23 -13.68 7.58
CA ASP A 127 5.45 -14.89 7.37
C ASP A 127 4.87 -14.95 5.95
N VAL A 128 5.46 -15.81 5.12
CA VAL A 128 5.03 -16.06 3.74
C VAL A 128 4.38 -17.43 3.58
N SER A 129 3.85 -18.02 4.65
CA SER A 129 3.20 -19.33 4.62
C SER A 129 1.90 -19.35 3.79
N GLY A 130 1.24 -18.18 3.65
CA GLY A 130 -0.03 -18.10 2.94
C GLY A 130 -1.24 -18.39 3.82
N VAL A 131 -2.34 -18.83 3.22
CA VAL A 131 -3.54 -19.23 3.94
C VAL A 131 -3.33 -20.60 4.59
N LYS A 132 -3.73 -20.73 5.86
CA LYS A 132 -3.58 -21.98 6.60
C LYS A 132 -4.14 -23.17 5.80
N ARG A 133 -3.32 -24.21 5.68
CA ARG A 133 -3.63 -25.46 4.93
C ARG A 133 -3.75 -25.29 3.41
N LYS A 134 -3.28 -24.17 2.82
CA LYS A 134 -3.21 -23.97 1.38
C LYS A 134 -1.75 -23.70 0.97
N PRO A 135 -1.24 -24.32 -0.11
CA PRO A 135 0.13 -24.11 -0.57
C PRO A 135 0.20 -22.83 -1.45
N ASP A 136 -0.32 -21.70 -0.96
CA ASP A 136 -0.49 -20.48 -1.74
C ASP A 136 0.42 -19.32 -1.29
N GLY A 137 1.40 -19.59 -0.45
CA GLY A 137 2.30 -18.57 0.10
C GLY A 137 2.98 -17.71 -0.97
N LEU A 138 3.41 -18.32 -2.09
CA LEU A 138 4.01 -17.62 -3.23
C LEU A 138 3.05 -16.70 -3.99
N THR A 139 1.76 -16.84 -3.82
CA THR A 139 0.76 -16.15 -4.66
C THR A 139 -0.20 -15.30 -3.86
N SER A 140 -0.31 -15.52 -2.56
CA SER A 140 -1.37 -14.93 -1.74
C SER A 140 -0.91 -14.40 -0.38
N SER A 141 0.32 -14.72 0.10
CA SER A 141 0.75 -14.37 1.45
C SER A 141 0.61 -12.88 1.78
N TRP A 142 0.81 -11.99 0.82
CA TRP A 142 0.74 -10.53 0.99
C TRP A 142 -0.64 -9.92 0.75
N ILE A 143 -1.59 -10.67 0.18
CA ILE A 143 -2.89 -10.09 -0.23
C ILE A 143 -3.79 -9.91 0.98
N THR A 144 -4.18 -11.00 1.64
CA THR A 144 -5.09 -10.97 2.80
C THR A 144 -4.74 -12.01 3.85
N SER A 145 -3.52 -12.61 3.81
CA SER A 145 -3.23 -13.77 4.64
C SER A 145 -2.07 -13.57 5.62
N SER A 146 -0.99 -14.34 5.51
CA SER A 146 0.00 -14.49 6.58
C SER A 146 0.95 -13.31 6.72
N LEU A 147 1.38 -12.69 5.60
CA LEU A 147 2.33 -11.59 5.64
C LEU A 147 1.63 -10.31 6.11
N LYS A 148 2.19 -9.68 7.14
CA LYS A 148 1.66 -8.46 7.74
C LYS A 148 2.78 -7.49 8.06
N ILE A 149 2.50 -6.20 7.94
CA ILE A 149 3.44 -5.11 8.22
C ILE A 149 2.69 -3.92 8.82
N SER A 150 3.32 -3.16 9.70
CA SER A 150 2.76 -1.93 10.24
C SER A 150 3.16 -0.70 9.40
N PRO A 151 2.45 0.43 9.53
CA PRO A 151 2.87 1.67 8.90
C PRO A 151 4.30 2.09 9.29
N GLU A 152 4.68 1.92 10.54
CA GLU A 152 6.03 2.20 11.00
C GLU A 152 7.08 1.30 10.33
N GLU A 153 6.81 0.01 10.22
CA GLU A 153 7.69 -0.93 9.51
C GLU A 153 7.77 -0.65 8.00
N GLN A 154 6.69 -0.10 7.39
CA GLN A 154 6.73 0.38 5.99
C GLN A 154 7.72 1.54 5.84
N ILE A 155 7.74 2.50 6.80
CA ILE A 155 8.73 3.59 6.81
C ILE A 155 10.14 3.04 6.90
N GLN A 156 10.39 2.09 7.81
CA GLN A 156 11.71 1.48 7.99
C GLN A 156 12.18 0.73 6.73
N PHE A 157 11.28 0.02 6.06
CA PHE A 157 11.57 -0.67 4.81
C PHE A 157 11.87 0.33 3.67
N LEU A 158 11.04 1.36 3.50
CA LEU A 158 11.26 2.41 2.52
C LEU A 158 12.58 3.18 2.75
N GLU A 159 12.91 3.47 4.00
CA GLU A 159 14.17 4.11 4.34
C GLU A 159 15.39 3.26 3.93
N LYS A 160 15.37 1.96 4.26
CA LYS A 160 16.44 1.04 3.84
C LYS A 160 16.56 0.97 2.32
N PHE A 161 15.44 0.90 1.61
CA PHE A 161 15.39 0.91 0.15
C PHE A 161 16.00 2.20 -0.43
N LEU A 162 15.56 3.36 0.03
CA LEU A 162 15.95 4.66 -0.50
C LEU A 162 17.41 5.05 -0.16
N ASN A 163 17.97 4.46 0.89
CA ASN A 163 19.36 4.67 1.32
C ASN A 163 20.28 3.51 0.88
N SER A 164 19.84 2.66 -0.06
CA SER A 164 20.62 1.50 -0.56
C SER A 164 21.14 0.57 0.54
N LYS A 165 20.38 0.43 1.65
CA LYS A 165 20.73 -0.44 2.78
C LYS A 165 20.12 -1.84 2.68
N LEU A 166 19.37 -2.13 1.62
CA LEU A 166 18.90 -3.48 1.33
C LEU A 166 19.98 -4.24 0.54
N PRO A 167 20.07 -5.58 0.68
CA PRO A 167 21.04 -6.40 -0.05
C PRO A 167 20.57 -6.64 -1.50
N ILE A 168 20.51 -5.56 -2.28
CA ILE A 168 20.02 -5.46 -3.65
C ILE A 168 21.00 -4.58 -4.42
N ASP A 169 21.29 -4.92 -5.67
CA ASP A 169 22.15 -4.12 -6.53
C ASP A 169 21.53 -2.74 -6.86
N GLU A 170 22.39 -1.78 -7.15
CA GLU A 170 21.95 -0.40 -7.41
C GLU A 170 21.08 -0.24 -8.65
N LYS A 171 21.28 -1.08 -9.70
CA LYS A 171 20.44 -1.06 -10.89
C LYS A 171 19.02 -1.43 -10.53
N SER A 172 18.84 -2.49 -9.73
CA SER A 172 17.53 -2.95 -9.26
C SER A 172 16.83 -1.89 -8.39
N VAL A 173 17.58 -1.18 -7.55
CA VAL A 173 17.07 -0.04 -6.78
C VAL A 173 16.58 1.06 -7.72
N ARG A 174 17.39 1.47 -8.72
CA ARG A 174 17.00 2.52 -9.69
C ARG A 174 15.78 2.13 -10.50
N SER A 175 15.76 0.96 -11.11
CA SER A 175 14.61 0.50 -11.91
C SER A 175 13.34 0.39 -11.08
N THR A 176 13.43 -0.08 -9.82
CA THR A 176 12.29 -0.07 -8.91
C THR A 176 11.80 1.36 -8.66
N ARG A 177 12.70 2.32 -8.37
CA ARG A 177 12.29 3.73 -8.18
C ARG A 177 11.56 4.28 -9.40
N ASN A 178 12.06 4.01 -10.60
CA ASN A 178 11.51 4.54 -11.86
C ASN A 178 10.05 4.10 -12.06
N ILE A 179 9.74 2.83 -11.86
CA ILE A 179 8.36 2.31 -12.05
C ILE A 179 7.38 2.72 -10.94
N PHE A 180 7.87 3.30 -9.82
CA PHE A 180 7.03 3.81 -8.72
C PHE A 180 6.79 5.33 -8.80
N TYR A 181 7.34 6.03 -9.79
CA TYR A 181 7.03 7.43 -10.05
C TYR A 181 5.56 7.61 -10.41
N LEU A 182 4.92 8.61 -9.80
CA LEU A 182 3.49 8.88 -10.01
C LEU A 182 3.25 10.21 -10.71
N GLU A 183 3.76 11.28 -10.15
CA GLU A 183 3.46 12.64 -10.61
C GLU A 183 4.42 13.67 -10.01
N GLU A 184 4.44 14.85 -10.58
CA GLU A 184 5.07 16.03 -9.99
C GLU A 184 4.05 16.80 -9.15
N LEU A 185 4.45 17.18 -7.95
CA LEU A 185 3.70 18.03 -7.02
C LEU A 185 4.20 19.48 -7.12
N PRO A 186 3.49 20.48 -6.52
CA PRO A 186 3.94 21.86 -6.48
C PRO A 186 5.41 22.02 -6.07
N ASP A 187 6.05 23.08 -6.57
CA ASP A 187 7.45 23.41 -6.29
C ASP A 187 8.46 22.33 -6.74
N ASN A 188 8.15 21.58 -7.81
CA ASN A 188 8.99 20.53 -8.41
C ASN A 188 9.30 19.35 -7.45
N TRP A 189 8.41 19.09 -6.49
CA TRP A 189 8.47 17.87 -5.70
C TRP A 189 7.98 16.69 -6.53
N LYS A 190 8.72 15.59 -6.57
CA LYS A 190 8.32 14.35 -7.24
C LYS A 190 7.69 13.40 -6.26
N LEU A 191 6.52 12.85 -6.58
CA LEU A 191 5.81 11.86 -5.79
C LEU A 191 6.04 10.46 -6.36
N TYR A 192 6.43 9.57 -5.49
CA TYR A 192 6.56 8.14 -5.75
C TYR A 192 5.72 7.37 -4.74
N GLY A 193 5.13 6.26 -5.16
CA GLY A 193 4.37 5.48 -4.19
C GLY A 193 3.51 4.37 -4.78
N LYS A 194 2.85 3.65 -3.88
CA LYS A 194 1.96 2.54 -4.22
C LYS A 194 0.77 2.48 -3.28
N THR A 195 -0.40 2.33 -3.86
CA THR A 195 -1.63 2.01 -3.15
C THR A 195 -1.75 0.51 -2.90
N GLY A 196 -2.50 0.14 -1.86
CA GLY A 196 -2.89 -1.24 -1.59
C GLY A 196 -4.33 -1.28 -1.10
N THR A 197 -5.11 -2.26 -1.55
CA THR A 197 -6.51 -2.45 -1.14
C THR A 197 -6.78 -3.92 -0.88
N GLY A 198 -7.62 -4.20 0.10
CA GLY A 198 -8.18 -5.53 0.33
C GLY A 198 -9.25 -5.51 1.42
N ASP A 199 -10.13 -6.49 1.35
CA ASP A 199 -11.19 -6.64 2.34
C ASP A 199 -10.64 -7.04 3.71
N LEU A 200 -11.38 -6.73 4.76
CA LEU A 200 -11.11 -7.28 6.07
C LEU A 200 -11.25 -8.79 6.03
N THR A 201 -10.19 -9.49 6.44
CA THR A 201 -10.19 -10.95 6.54
C THR A 201 -10.15 -11.36 8.00
N TYR A 202 -11.12 -12.16 8.42
CA TYR A 202 -11.21 -12.73 9.76
C TYR A 202 -10.26 -13.92 9.95
N LYS A 203 -10.11 -14.38 11.20
CA LYS A 203 -9.20 -15.49 11.54
C LYS A 203 -9.57 -16.82 10.86
N ASP A 204 -10.83 -17.02 10.56
CA ASP A 204 -11.35 -18.21 9.85
C ASP A 204 -11.14 -18.15 8.32
N GLY A 205 -10.64 -17.01 7.80
CA GLY A 205 -10.40 -16.76 6.38
C GLY A 205 -11.60 -16.18 5.63
N SER A 206 -12.72 -15.95 6.30
CA SER A 206 -13.86 -15.24 5.71
C SER A 206 -13.53 -13.76 5.49
N GLN A 207 -14.16 -13.14 4.50
CA GLN A 207 -13.93 -11.74 4.13
C GLN A 207 -15.20 -10.92 4.34
N ASP A 208 -15.04 -9.76 4.97
CA ASP A 208 -16.07 -8.74 5.04
C ASP A 208 -15.89 -7.75 3.88
N LYS A 209 -16.70 -7.91 2.84
CA LYS A 209 -16.67 -7.06 1.64
C LYS A 209 -17.21 -5.64 1.88
N THR A 210 -17.83 -5.40 3.03
CA THR A 210 -18.30 -4.07 3.40
C THR A 210 -17.25 -3.28 4.19
N HIS A 211 -16.09 -3.91 4.45
CA HIS A 211 -15.01 -3.34 5.24
C HIS A 211 -13.68 -3.47 4.48
N GLU A 212 -13.24 -2.39 3.87
CA GLU A 212 -11.98 -2.34 3.13
C GLU A 212 -10.84 -1.74 3.96
N ARG A 213 -9.63 -2.21 3.67
CA ARG A 213 -8.36 -1.65 4.12
C ARG A 213 -7.67 -0.96 2.97
N GLY A 214 -7.18 0.24 3.22
CA GLY A 214 -6.50 1.07 2.23
C GLY A 214 -5.11 1.49 2.68
N TRP A 215 -4.14 1.33 1.80
CA TRP A 215 -2.78 1.79 1.95
C TRP A 215 -2.41 2.82 0.88
N PHE A 216 -1.60 3.77 1.26
CA PHE A 216 -0.75 4.51 0.34
C PHE A 216 0.60 4.77 1.00
N ILE A 217 1.66 4.18 0.44
CA ILE A 217 3.03 4.32 0.93
C ILE A 217 3.91 4.91 -0.16
N GLY A 218 4.97 5.62 0.24
CA GLY A 218 5.89 6.17 -0.74
C GLY A 218 6.80 7.24 -0.17
N TRP A 219 7.26 8.10 -1.06
CA TRP A 219 8.07 9.26 -0.71
C TRP A 219 7.83 10.41 -1.67
N ILE A 220 8.12 11.60 -1.19
CA ILE A 220 8.29 12.80 -2.01
C ILE A 220 9.74 13.24 -1.93
N GLU A 221 10.27 13.78 -3.03
CA GLU A 221 11.64 14.27 -3.06
C GLU A 221 11.81 15.50 -3.98
N LYS A 222 12.74 16.38 -3.59
CA LYS A 222 13.20 17.55 -4.37
C LYS A 222 14.67 17.79 -4.05
N GLY A 223 15.56 17.56 -5.04
CA GLY A 223 17.00 17.59 -4.79
C GLY A 223 17.40 16.59 -3.69
N ASN A 224 18.03 17.07 -2.64
CA ASN A 224 18.45 16.26 -1.49
C ASN A 224 17.37 16.12 -0.40
N ASN A 225 16.26 16.86 -0.52
CA ASN A 225 15.16 16.78 0.44
C ASN A 225 14.26 15.58 0.12
N ARG A 226 13.93 14.81 1.15
CA ARG A 226 13.04 13.65 1.03
C ARG A 226 12.15 13.51 2.26
N VAL A 227 10.89 13.21 2.02
CA VAL A 227 9.92 12.82 3.05
C VAL A 227 9.35 11.45 2.67
N ILE A 228 9.59 10.46 3.51
CA ILE A 228 9.01 9.11 3.39
C ILE A 228 7.68 9.11 4.12
N PHE A 229 6.66 8.44 3.58
CA PHE A 229 5.34 8.41 4.21
C PHE A 229 4.67 7.05 4.11
N ALA A 230 3.78 6.77 5.07
CA ALA A 230 2.80 5.69 5.01
C ALA A 230 1.45 6.19 5.55
N GLN A 231 0.40 6.02 4.76
CA GLN A 231 -0.98 6.26 5.14
C GLN A 231 -1.72 4.93 5.13
N TYR A 232 -2.42 4.62 6.22
CA TYR A 232 -3.32 3.48 6.34
C TYR A 232 -4.70 3.96 6.77
N VAL A 233 -5.74 3.38 6.19
CA VAL A 233 -7.15 3.65 6.55
C VAL A 233 -7.95 2.35 6.54
N GLU A 234 -9.02 2.31 7.31
CA GLU A 234 -10.08 1.31 7.21
C GLU A 234 -11.41 2.02 6.93
N GLU A 235 -12.13 1.53 5.92
CA GLU A 235 -13.44 2.03 5.52
C GLU A 235 -14.50 0.97 5.81
N LYS A 236 -15.52 1.32 6.58
CA LYS A 236 -16.64 0.45 6.98
C LYS A 236 -17.91 0.84 6.25
N ASN A 237 -18.84 -0.09 6.14
CA ASN A 237 -20.15 0.12 5.50
C ASN A 237 -20.05 0.57 4.05
N ILE A 238 -19.03 0.10 3.33
CA ILE A 238 -18.89 0.38 1.92
C ILE A 238 -20.02 -0.33 1.17
N LYS A 239 -20.83 0.47 0.46
CA LYS A 239 -21.83 -0.07 -0.46
C LYS A 239 -21.09 -0.59 -1.70
N THR A 240 -20.79 -1.89 -1.72
CA THR A 240 -20.28 -2.53 -2.92
C THR A 240 -21.37 -2.53 -3.97
N LYS A 241 -21.17 -1.82 -5.09
CA LYS A 241 -21.94 -2.11 -6.30
C LYS A 241 -21.59 -3.54 -6.72
N GLU A 242 -22.58 -4.40 -6.94
CA GLU A 242 -22.36 -5.70 -7.59
C GLU A 242 -21.43 -5.49 -8.79
N ASN A 243 -20.32 -6.22 -8.81
CA ASN A 243 -19.28 -6.18 -9.86
C ASN A 243 -18.29 -4.97 -9.86
N SER A 244 -18.21 -4.13 -8.86
CA SER A 244 -17.10 -3.20 -8.73
C SER A 244 -16.13 -3.69 -7.64
N PHE A 245 -14.88 -3.97 -8.01
CA PHE A 245 -13.78 -4.00 -7.05
C PHE A 245 -13.71 -2.59 -6.47
N GLY A 246 -14.20 -2.44 -5.22
CA GLY A 246 -14.07 -1.19 -4.50
C GLY A 246 -12.59 -0.92 -4.22
N TYR A 247 -12.07 0.19 -4.66
CA TYR A 247 -10.78 0.74 -4.25
C TYR A 247 -11.01 1.98 -3.39
N VAL A 248 -12.14 2.01 -2.67
CA VAL A 248 -12.57 3.18 -1.91
C VAL A 248 -11.52 3.52 -0.86
N ALA A 249 -11.11 2.54 -0.06
CA ALA A 249 -10.16 2.77 1.01
C ALA A 249 -8.78 3.20 0.50
N SER A 250 -8.24 2.60 -0.57
CA SER A 250 -6.93 3.01 -1.08
C SER A 250 -6.95 4.35 -1.81
N LYS A 251 -8.07 4.68 -2.47
CA LYS A 251 -8.27 6.01 -3.05
C LYS A 251 -8.28 7.07 -1.95
N HIS A 252 -9.06 6.84 -0.90
CA HIS A 252 -9.12 7.73 0.26
C HIS A 252 -7.76 7.84 0.96
N ALA A 253 -7.02 6.73 1.17
CA ALA A 253 -5.67 6.78 1.71
C ALA A 253 -4.75 7.67 0.88
N LYS A 254 -4.82 7.58 -0.47
CA LYS A 254 -4.02 8.41 -1.37
C LYS A 254 -4.40 9.89 -1.28
N GLU A 255 -5.69 10.21 -1.23
CA GLU A 255 -6.21 11.58 -1.13
C GLU A 255 -5.77 12.24 0.18
N LEU A 256 -5.97 11.56 1.32
CA LEU A 256 -5.55 12.05 2.64
C LEU A 256 -4.03 12.26 2.73
N ALA A 257 -3.24 11.30 2.21
CA ALA A 257 -1.79 11.44 2.20
C ALA A 257 -1.35 12.64 1.36
N LYS A 258 -1.90 12.80 0.14
CA LYS A 258 -1.56 13.94 -0.73
C LYS A 258 -1.89 15.27 -0.07
N GLU A 259 -3.06 15.40 0.57
CA GLU A 259 -3.41 16.63 1.30
C GLU A 259 -2.37 16.97 2.38
N LYS A 260 -1.97 15.98 3.18
CA LYS A 260 -0.98 16.17 4.24
C LYS A 260 0.42 16.47 3.68
N LEU A 261 0.83 15.81 2.60
CA LEU A 261 2.10 16.07 1.93
C LEU A 261 2.16 17.47 1.33
N LEU A 262 1.06 17.98 0.75
CA LEU A 262 0.99 19.35 0.27
C LEU A 262 1.15 20.39 1.39
N LYS A 263 0.60 20.14 2.58
CA LYS A 263 0.83 20.97 3.76
C LYS A 263 2.30 20.96 4.20
N ILE A 264 2.95 19.79 4.16
CA ILE A 264 4.40 19.67 4.44
C ILE A 264 5.23 20.46 3.41
N ILE A 265 4.91 20.36 2.12
CA ILE A 265 5.60 21.12 1.06
C ILE A 265 5.43 22.62 1.29
N ALA A 266 4.21 23.07 1.59
CA ALA A 266 3.92 24.50 1.82
C ALA A 266 4.68 25.07 3.03
N SER A 267 4.94 24.27 4.08
CA SER A 267 5.70 24.70 5.25
C SER A 267 7.22 24.80 5.01
N LYS A 268 7.70 24.42 3.83
CA LYS A 268 9.13 24.43 3.44
C LYS A 268 9.49 25.62 2.53
N LYS A 269 8.52 26.47 2.25
CA LYS A 269 8.71 27.75 1.55
C LYS A 269 9.19 28.82 2.53
#